data_f9a77214fd58aba8b09fda6499c805fe
#
_entry.id   f9a77214fd58aba8b09fda6499c805fe
#
_cell.length_a   1.000
_cell.length_b   1.000
_cell.length_c   1.000
_cell.angle_alpha   90.00
_cell.angle_beta   90.00
_cell.angle_gamma   90.00
#
_symmetry.space_group_name_H-M   'P 1'
#
loop_
_entity.id
_entity.type
_entity.pdbx_description
1 polymer ?
#
loop_
_entity_poly.entity_id
_entity_poly.type
_entity_poly.pdbx_seq_one_letter_code
_entity_poly.pdbx_strand_id
1 'polypeptide(L)'
;MSLRASAYRLGGYIAAPAPAQAKKHQIGTYQNLPPKVDLRPWMTAVESQVGNSCVANAFVGAYEYLAKQALGEAGDVSRLFVYYNARCQDGDDIQDQGTRMISAIQALVDYGACTEATWPNDEALICDEPHEEAYAEAERFKIVEAEQIETHLDHWRHTLAEGYPIAFALNTFQSFDEATRNRGRVPLPKAADHMRETHGWHAMLCVGYSDKDQMFIVRNSWGSEWGDRGYCYIPYRTCLQSF
;
A
#
# COMPACT_ATOMS: atom_id res chain seq x y z
N MET A 1 -19.57 -7.75 -27.32
CA MET A 1 -19.38 -6.93 -26.13
C MET A 1 -17.88 -6.83 -25.90
N SER A 2 -17.29 -5.67 -26.21
CA SER A 2 -15.86 -5.42 -26.00
C SER A 2 -15.59 -5.44 -24.50
N LEU A 3 -14.74 -6.36 -24.05
CA LEU A 3 -14.15 -6.35 -22.72
C LEU A 3 -13.34 -5.05 -22.62
N ARG A 4 -13.83 -4.05 -21.90
CA ARG A 4 -12.98 -2.93 -21.50
C ARG A 4 -11.86 -3.54 -20.68
N ALA A 5 -10.62 -3.38 -21.13
CA ALA A 5 -9.46 -3.62 -20.30
C ALA A 5 -9.68 -2.87 -18.99
N SER A 6 -9.30 -3.47 -17.86
CA SER A 6 -9.38 -2.83 -16.54
C SER A 6 -8.75 -1.44 -16.66
N ALA A 7 -9.50 -0.41 -16.27
CA ALA A 7 -8.99 0.96 -16.24
C ALA A 7 -7.96 1.14 -15.10
N TYR A 8 -7.78 0.11 -14.26
CA TYR A 8 -6.92 0.14 -13.10
C TYR A 8 -5.56 -0.47 -13.42
N ARG A 9 -4.50 0.22 -13.03
CA ARG A 9 -3.13 -0.24 -13.25
C ARG A 9 -2.79 -1.35 -12.26
N LEU A 10 -2.36 -2.48 -12.79
CA LEU A 10 -1.92 -3.67 -12.06
C LEU A 10 -0.48 -3.97 -12.46
N GLY A 11 0.30 -4.54 -11.54
CA GLY A 11 1.69 -4.91 -11.82
C GLY A 11 2.74 -3.94 -11.28
N GLY A 12 2.35 -2.95 -10.50
CA GLY A 12 3.27 -2.00 -9.86
C GLY A 12 4.09 -2.57 -8.69
N TYR A 13 3.80 -3.79 -8.24
CA TYR A 13 4.60 -4.50 -7.25
C TYR A 13 5.51 -5.54 -7.92
N ILE A 14 6.81 -5.42 -7.68
CA ILE A 14 7.82 -6.40 -8.07
C ILE A 14 8.07 -7.32 -6.89
N ALA A 15 7.74 -8.60 -7.03
CA ALA A 15 7.91 -9.58 -5.96
C ALA A 15 9.40 -9.79 -5.64
N ALA A 16 9.74 -9.72 -4.37
CA ALA A 16 11.07 -10.02 -3.86
C ALA A 16 10.96 -10.65 -2.47
N PRO A 17 11.85 -11.58 -2.11
CA PRO A 17 11.90 -12.09 -0.75
C PRO A 17 12.31 -10.96 0.20
N ALA A 18 11.77 -10.99 1.42
CA ALA A 18 12.25 -10.09 2.46
C ALA A 18 13.74 -10.39 2.76
N PRO A 19 14.55 -9.36 3.06
CA PRO A 19 15.93 -9.58 3.47
C PRO A 19 16.00 -10.49 4.69
N ALA A 20 17.01 -11.38 4.73
CA ALA A 20 17.18 -12.32 5.84
C ALA A 20 17.40 -11.60 7.19
N GLN A 21 17.93 -10.39 7.16
CA GLN A 21 18.16 -9.52 8.32
C GLN A 21 16.99 -8.56 8.61
N ALA A 22 15.88 -8.65 7.88
CA ALA A 22 14.72 -7.78 8.14
C ALA A 22 14.25 -7.94 9.59
N LYS A 23 14.10 -6.82 10.27
CA LYS A 23 13.58 -6.80 11.64
C LYS A 23 12.14 -7.30 11.61
N LYS A 24 11.87 -8.33 12.42
CA LYS A 24 10.52 -8.89 12.55
C LYS A 24 9.75 -8.16 13.64
N HIS A 25 8.52 -7.78 13.32
CA HIS A 25 7.60 -7.24 14.30
C HIS A 25 7.30 -8.28 15.37
N GLN A 26 7.45 -7.87 16.64
CA GLN A 26 7.14 -8.71 17.78
C GLN A 26 5.75 -8.32 18.29
N ILE A 27 4.75 -9.15 18.01
CA ILE A 27 3.40 -8.91 18.51
C ILE A 27 3.35 -8.95 20.04
N GLY A 28 2.59 -8.04 20.63
CA GLY A 28 2.35 -8.00 22.07
C GLY A 28 1.53 -9.20 22.55
N THR A 29 1.56 -9.44 23.86
CA THR A 29 0.81 -10.52 24.50
C THR A 29 -0.62 -10.07 24.85
N TYR A 30 -1.43 -9.76 23.84
CA TYR A 30 -2.86 -9.48 24.08
C TYR A 30 -3.61 -10.80 24.27
N GLN A 31 -4.23 -10.99 25.42
CA GLN A 31 -5.09 -12.16 25.66
C GLN A 31 -6.43 -12.07 24.92
N ASN A 32 -6.93 -10.85 24.69
CA ASN A 32 -8.18 -10.60 23.99
C ASN A 32 -8.02 -9.42 23.02
N LEU A 33 -8.00 -9.71 21.72
CA LEU A 33 -8.04 -8.68 20.70
C LEU A 33 -9.46 -8.09 20.55
N PRO A 34 -9.60 -6.79 20.27
CA PRO A 34 -10.91 -6.23 19.93
C PRO A 34 -11.48 -6.97 18.70
N PRO A 35 -12.80 -7.21 18.65
CA PRO A 35 -13.42 -7.92 17.51
C PRO A 35 -13.41 -7.10 16.21
N LYS A 36 -13.04 -5.84 16.29
CA LYS A 36 -12.91 -4.92 15.16
C LYS A 36 -11.88 -3.84 15.46
N VAL A 37 -11.05 -3.57 14.47
CA VAL A 37 -10.14 -2.40 14.41
C VAL A 37 -10.41 -1.65 13.12
N ASP A 38 -10.45 -0.32 13.20
CA ASP A 38 -10.69 0.56 12.05
C ASP A 38 -9.85 1.83 12.18
N LEU A 39 -8.73 1.90 11.47
CA LEU A 39 -7.80 3.02 11.52
C LEU A 39 -8.16 4.15 10.54
N ARG A 40 -9.22 3.98 9.73
CA ARG A 40 -9.63 4.98 8.72
C ARG A 40 -9.87 6.40 9.24
N PRO A 41 -10.40 6.62 10.46
CA PRO A 41 -10.58 7.97 10.97
C PRO A 41 -9.30 8.80 11.06
N TRP A 42 -8.16 8.14 11.10
CA TRP A 42 -6.84 8.78 11.18
C TRP A 42 -6.10 8.81 9.84
N MET A 43 -6.64 8.19 8.79
CA MET A 43 -6.06 8.22 7.46
C MET A 43 -6.24 9.60 6.81
N THR A 44 -5.34 9.91 5.89
CA THR A 44 -5.46 11.00 4.93
C THR A 44 -6.44 10.64 3.81
N ALA A 45 -6.76 11.56 2.91
CA ALA A 45 -7.58 11.28 1.73
C ALA A 45 -6.98 10.15 0.88
N VAL A 46 -7.85 9.36 0.23
CA VAL A 46 -7.39 8.33 -0.72
C VAL A 46 -7.12 8.97 -2.05
N GLU A 47 -5.93 8.79 -2.57
CA GLU A 47 -5.51 9.32 -3.85
C GLU A 47 -5.65 8.30 -4.99
N SER A 48 -5.53 8.81 -6.20
CA SER A 48 -5.44 8.00 -7.41
C SER A 48 -3.97 7.90 -7.81
N GLN A 49 -3.41 6.70 -7.76
CA GLN A 49 -2.02 6.48 -8.15
C GLN A 49 -1.77 6.88 -9.60
N VAL A 50 -0.59 7.42 -9.86
CA VAL A 50 -0.04 7.63 -11.17
C VAL A 50 0.84 6.43 -11.53
N GLY A 51 0.69 5.90 -12.74
CA GLY A 51 1.48 4.77 -13.21
C GLY A 51 1.42 3.54 -12.31
N ASN A 52 2.54 2.86 -12.20
CA ASN A 52 2.72 1.65 -11.39
C ASN A 52 3.23 1.96 -9.97
N SER A 53 2.83 3.08 -9.38
CA SER A 53 3.32 3.58 -8.08
C SER A 53 2.60 3.00 -6.86
N CYS A 54 1.90 1.86 -6.96
CA CYS A 54 1.09 1.31 -5.87
C CYS A 54 1.90 1.03 -4.58
N VAL A 55 3.15 0.60 -4.69
CA VAL A 55 4.02 0.36 -3.53
C VAL A 55 4.29 1.67 -2.79
N ALA A 56 4.67 2.74 -3.51
CA ALA A 56 4.88 4.06 -2.90
C ALA A 56 3.58 4.58 -2.24
N ASN A 57 2.43 4.43 -2.90
CA ASN A 57 1.14 4.81 -2.33
C ASN A 57 0.82 4.08 -1.01
N ALA A 58 1.13 2.78 -0.91
CA ALA A 58 0.92 2.01 0.30
C ALA A 58 1.82 2.52 1.46
N PHE A 59 3.11 2.73 1.20
CA PHE A 59 4.05 3.20 2.22
C PHE A 59 3.82 4.66 2.61
N VAL A 60 3.54 5.53 1.65
CA VAL A 60 3.21 6.93 1.94
C VAL A 60 1.93 7.03 2.75
N GLY A 61 0.90 6.25 2.44
CA GLY A 61 -0.32 6.21 3.25
C GLY A 61 -0.06 5.75 4.70
N ALA A 62 0.86 4.81 4.93
CA ALA A 62 1.30 4.42 6.27
C ALA A 62 2.09 5.53 6.96
N TYR A 63 3.00 6.18 6.23
CA TYR A 63 3.79 7.29 6.73
C TYR A 63 2.92 8.46 7.19
N GLU A 64 1.99 8.93 6.35
CA GLU A 64 1.06 10.00 6.67
C GLU A 64 0.20 9.67 7.90
N TYR A 65 -0.26 8.42 8.00
CA TYR A 65 -1.00 7.96 9.17
C TYR A 65 -0.17 8.07 10.45
N LEU A 66 1.07 7.58 10.44
CA LEU A 66 1.97 7.62 11.60
C LEU A 66 2.35 9.06 11.96
N ALA A 67 2.62 9.91 10.98
CA ALA A 67 2.87 11.33 11.18
C ALA A 67 1.67 12.02 11.85
N LYS A 68 0.46 11.75 11.38
CA LYS A 68 -0.77 12.28 11.96
C LYS A 68 -0.99 11.81 13.40
N GLN A 69 -0.67 10.54 13.71
CA GLN A 69 -0.73 10.03 15.08
C GLN A 69 0.28 10.72 16.00
N ALA A 70 1.49 10.97 15.51
CA ALA A 70 2.56 11.56 16.30
C ALA A 70 2.44 13.08 16.48
N LEU A 71 1.99 13.78 15.44
CA LEU A 71 2.02 15.25 15.36
C LEU A 71 0.63 15.90 15.43
N GLY A 72 -0.45 15.12 15.33
CA GLY A 72 -1.83 15.59 15.24
C GLY A 72 -2.28 15.97 13.82
N GLU A 73 -1.35 16.17 12.91
CA GLU A 73 -1.59 16.49 11.50
C GLU A 73 -0.60 15.75 10.61
N ALA A 74 -0.93 15.58 9.35
CA ALA A 74 -0.02 15.12 8.31
C ALA A 74 -0.21 15.99 7.07
N GLY A 75 0.89 16.39 6.44
CA GLY A 75 0.86 16.95 5.09
C GLY A 75 0.67 15.86 4.04
N ASP A 76 0.27 16.25 2.85
CA ASP A 76 0.26 15.34 1.69
C ASP A 76 1.71 15.08 1.28
N VAL A 77 2.09 13.82 1.30
CA VAL A 77 3.47 13.35 1.04
C VAL A 77 3.59 12.88 -0.40
N SER A 78 4.66 13.26 -1.09
CA SER A 78 4.87 12.95 -2.49
C SER A 78 5.07 11.45 -2.73
N ARG A 79 4.11 10.85 -3.43
CA ARG A 79 4.18 9.44 -3.86
C ARG A 79 5.21 9.24 -4.96
N LEU A 80 5.31 10.19 -5.90
CA LEU A 80 6.27 10.08 -6.99
C LEU A 80 7.72 10.29 -6.55
N PHE A 81 7.98 11.10 -5.52
CA PHE A 81 9.31 11.19 -4.92
C PHE A 81 9.77 9.84 -4.37
N VAL A 82 8.91 9.19 -3.56
CA VAL A 82 9.21 7.86 -3.01
C VAL A 82 9.31 6.81 -4.12
N TYR A 83 8.44 6.86 -5.13
CA TYR A 83 8.45 5.93 -6.24
C TYR A 83 9.70 6.05 -7.11
N TYR A 84 10.13 7.27 -7.43
CA TYR A 84 11.37 7.50 -8.18
C TYR A 84 12.57 6.90 -7.44
N ASN A 85 12.76 7.29 -6.20
CA ASN A 85 13.90 6.85 -5.40
C ASN A 85 13.87 5.33 -5.12
N ALA A 86 12.70 4.73 -4.97
CA ALA A 86 12.57 3.28 -4.85
C ALA A 86 13.03 2.55 -6.12
N ARG A 87 12.70 3.06 -7.32
CA ARG A 87 13.17 2.47 -8.57
C ARG A 87 14.69 2.62 -8.76
N CYS A 88 15.28 3.72 -8.29
CA CYS A 88 16.73 3.86 -8.25
C CYS A 88 17.41 2.77 -7.41
N GLN A 89 16.74 2.27 -6.35
CA GLN A 89 17.23 1.12 -5.57
C GLN A 89 17.03 -0.21 -6.32
N ASP A 90 16.11 -0.28 -7.28
CA ASP A 90 15.87 -1.48 -8.08
C ASP A 90 16.83 -1.65 -9.25
N GLY A 91 17.44 -0.55 -9.75
CA GLY A 91 18.39 -0.54 -10.86
C GLY A 91 18.49 0.84 -11.53
N ASP A 92 19.29 0.89 -12.61
CA ASP A 92 19.61 2.16 -13.28
C ASP A 92 18.60 2.59 -14.33
N ASP A 93 17.67 1.70 -14.73
CA ASP A 93 16.64 2.00 -15.74
C ASP A 93 15.36 2.48 -15.06
N ILE A 94 15.15 3.79 -15.01
CA ILE A 94 14.03 4.43 -14.34
C ILE A 94 12.82 4.49 -15.28
N GLN A 95 12.19 3.34 -15.48
CA GLN A 95 10.94 3.21 -16.23
C GLN A 95 9.75 2.97 -15.28
N ASP A 96 8.52 3.18 -15.77
CA ASP A 96 7.30 2.91 -14.99
C ASP A 96 6.97 1.40 -14.95
N GLN A 97 7.83 0.62 -14.30
CA GLN A 97 7.75 -0.85 -14.19
C GLN A 97 7.28 -1.35 -12.82
N GLY A 98 6.95 -0.42 -11.90
CA GLY A 98 6.73 -0.77 -10.51
C GLY A 98 8.03 -0.79 -9.70
N THR A 99 7.94 -1.25 -8.45
CA THR A 99 9.09 -1.35 -7.54
C THR A 99 8.88 -2.43 -6.49
N ARG A 100 9.94 -2.78 -5.76
CA ARG A 100 9.89 -3.70 -4.62
C ARG A 100 9.53 -2.97 -3.34
N MET A 101 8.88 -3.64 -2.40
CA MET A 101 8.61 -3.06 -1.07
C MET A 101 9.89 -2.65 -0.35
N ILE A 102 10.92 -3.51 -0.39
CA ILE A 102 12.20 -3.21 0.27
C ILE A 102 12.86 -1.96 -0.30
N SER A 103 12.72 -1.72 -1.59
CA SER A 103 13.28 -0.55 -2.26
C SER A 103 12.58 0.74 -1.85
N ALA A 104 11.24 0.69 -1.65
CA ALA A 104 10.50 1.83 -1.11
C ALA A 104 10.87 2.13 0.35
N ILE A 105 11.07 1.08 1.17
CA ILE A 105 11.57 1.24 2.55
C ILE A 105 12.96 1.88 2.52
N GLN A 106 13.87 1.38 1.68
CA GLN A 106 15.22 1.92 1.58
C GLN A 106 15.22 3.38 1.11
N ALA A 107 14.36 3.73 0.14
CA ALA A 107 14.20 5.11 -0.30
C ALA A 107 13.75 6.04 0.84
N LEU A 108 12.79 5.61 1.66
CA LEU A 108 12.35 6.38 2.83
C LEU A 108 13.42 6.50 3.92
N VAL A 109 14.27 5.50 4.08
CA VAL A 109 15.41 5.52 5.02
C VAL A 109 16.52 6.45 4.52
N ASP A 110 16.89 6.36 3.24
CA ASP A 110 18.02 7.08 2.68
C ASP A 110 17.70 8.54 2.37
N TYR A 111 16.53 8.78 1.78
CA TYR A 111 16.13 10.08 1.26
C TYR A 111 14.99 10.74 2.05
N GLY A 112 14.12 9.95 2.68
CA GLY A 112 12.92 10.46 3.33
C GLY A 112 11.77 10.69 2.34
N ALA A 113 10.97 11.73 2.60
CA ALA A 113 9.83 12.09 1.75
C ALA A 113 9.59 13.60 1.78
N CYS A 114 9.39 14.23 0.62
CA CYS A 114 8.93 15.62 0.50
C CYS A 114 7.40 15.70 0.40
N THR A 115 6.85 16.91 0.37
CA THR A 115 5.41 17.11 0.17
C THR A 115 5.01 17.01 -1.30
N GLU A 116 3.71 16.74 -1.55
CA GLU A 116 3.11 16.81 -2.87
C GLU A 116 3.19 18.20 -3.50
N ALA A 117 3.25 19.26 -2.67
CA ALA A 117 3.42 20.64 -3.17
C ALA A 117 4.79 20.85 -3.79
N THR A 118 5.81 20.14 -3.30
CA THR A 118 7.19 20.24 -3.79
C THR A 118 7.44 19.30 -4.96
N TRP A 119 6.93 18.08 -4.91
CA TRP A 119 7.04 17.11 -6.02
C TRP A 119 5.68 16.45 -6.27
N PRO A 120 4.86 16.97 -7.20
CA PRO A 120 3.46 16.58 -7.34
C PRO A 120 3.25 15.21 -8.00
N ASN A 121 2.09 14.61 -7.73
CA ASN A 121 1.62 13.34 -8.32
C ASN A 121 1.13 13.56 -9.77
N ASP A 122 2.03 14.04 -10.66
CA ASP A 122 1.78 14.30 -12.07
C ASP A 122 2.37 13.19 -12.94
N GLU A 123 1.57 12.64 -13.86
CA GLU A 123 2.00 11.58 -14.79
C GLU A 123 3.21 11.97 -15.64
N ALA A 124 3.35 13.27 -15.96
CA ALA A 124 4.49 13.78 -16.71
C ALA A 124 5.82 13.61 -15.96
N LEU A 125 5.80 13.61 -14.63
CA LEU A 125 6.98 13.53 -13.78
C LEU A 125 7.37 12.09 -13.37
N ILE A 126 6.62 11.09 -13.84
CA ILE A 126 6.77 9.73 -13.34
C ILE A 126 8.17 9.13 -13.51
N CYS A 127 8.88 9.52 -14.57
CA CYS A 127 10.26 9.08 -14.84
C CYS A 127 11.30 10.17 -14.62
N ASP A 128 10.89 11.37 -14.24
CA ASP A 128 11.80 12.48 -14.03
C ASP A 128 12.44 12.42 -12.65
N GLU A 129 13.72 12.81 -12.58
CA GLU A 129 14.43 12.93 -11.31
C GLU A 129 13.87 14.12 -10.52
N PRO A 130 13.53 13.94 -9.23
CA PRO A 130 13.13 15.06 -8.39
C PRO A 130 14.22 16.13 -8.28
N HIS A 131 13.83 17.40 -8.27
CA HIS A 131 14.77 18.50 -8.17
C HIS A 131 15.38 18.62 -6.75
N GLU A 132 16.51 19.34 -6.63
CA GLU A 132 17.29 19.46 -5.39
C GLU A 132 16.47 19.93 -4.18
N GLU A 133 15.50 20.82 -4.38
CA GLU A 133 14.62 21.30 -3.29
C GLU A 133 13.78 20.17 -2.70
N ALA A 134 13.33 19.21 -3.52
CA ALA A 134 12.58 18.05 -3.05
C ALA A 134 13.43 17.17 -2.14
N TYR A 135 14.69 16.94 -2.49
CA TYR A 135 15.63 16.20 -1.64
C TYR A 135 15.99 16.97 -0.36
N ALA A 136 16.20 18.30 -0.44
CA ALA A 136 16.48 19.13 0.72
C ALA A 136 15.33 19.15 1.73
N GLU A 137 14.08 19.12 1.25
CA GLU A 137 12.90 18.99 2.10
C GLU A 137 12.82 17.61 2.72
N ALA A 138 12.97 16.57 1.91
CA ALA A 138 12.80 15.17 2.30
C ALA A 138 13.81 14.72 3.38
N GLU A 139 15.01 15.29 3.39
CA GLU A 139 16.09 14.94 4.35
C GLU A 139 15.63 14.97 5.82
N ARG A 140 14.66 15.83 6.14
CA ARG A 140 14.14 16.00 7.50
C ARG A 140 13.05 14.98 7.87
N PHE A 141 12.59 14.18 6.91
CA PHE A 141 11.43 13.32 7.04
C PHE A 141 11.75 11.85 6.73
N LYS A 142 12.95 11.41 7.11
CA LYS A 142 13.39 10.03 6.98
C LYS A 142 12.74 9.12 8.01
N ILE A 143 12.49 7.87 7.64
CA ILE A 143 12.16 6.84 8.60
C ILE A 143 13.43 6.18 9.13
N VAL A 144 13.35 5.63 10.34
CA VAL A 144 14.49 4.93 10.95
C VAL A 144 14.54 3.48 10.48
N GLU A 145 13.38 2.82 10.45
CA GLU A 145 13.26 1.40 10.09
C GLU A 145 11.82 1.06 9.71
N ALA A 146 11.64 -0.11 9.10
CA ALA A 146 10.36 -0.79 8.94
C ALA A 146 10.48 -2.23 9.44
N GLU A 147 9.39 -2.77 9.94
CA GLU A 147 9.35 -4.13 10.48
C GLU A 147 8.56 -5.05 9.56
N GLN A 148 9.08 -6.26 9.36
CA GLN A 148 8.38 -7.31 8.63
C GLN A 148 7.36 -7.99 9.55
N ILE A 149 6.12 -8.09 9.07
CA ILE A 149 5.04 -8.78 9.76
C ILE A 149 4.82 -10.14 9.08
N GLU A 150 4.73 -11.21 9.88
CA GLU A 150 4.40 -12.53 9.33
C GLU A 150 3.01 -12.53 8.69
N THR A 151 2.89 -13.19 7.52
CA THR A 151 1.61 -13.39 6.83
C THR A 151 0.77 -14.43 7.58
N HIS A 152 0.27 -14.03 8.74
CA HIS A 152 -0.53 -14.85 9.63
C HIS A 152 -1.68 -14.01 10.23
N LEU A 153 -2.87 -14.61 10.38
CA LEU A 153 -4.07 -13.88 10.84
C LEU A 153 -3.86 -13.18 12.18
N ASP A 154 -3.32 -13.90 13.16
CA ASP A 154 -3.13 -13.33 14.49
C ASP A 154 -2.07 -12.23 14.51
N HIS A 155 -0.97 -12.36 13.72
CA HIS A 155 0.04 -11.31 13.60
C HIS A 155 -0.57 -10.03 13.01
N TRP A 156 -1.35 -10.15 11.95
CA TRP A 156 -2.00 -8.98 11.35
C TRP A 156 -3.01 -8.33 12.29
N ARG A 157 -3.83 -9.14 12.98
CA ARG A 157 -4.81 -8.61 13.94
C ARG A 157 -4.14 -7.92 15.12
N HIS A 158 -3.06 -8.48 15.67
CA HIS A 158 -2.28 -7.86 16.73
C HIS A 158 -1.67 -6.53 16.29
N THR A 159 -0.95 -6.51 15.18
CA THR A 159 -0.32 -5.31 14.62
C THR A 159 -1.35 -4.19 14.40
N LEU A 160 -2.50 -4.52 13.81
CA LEU A 160 -3.58 -3.55 13.60
C LEU A 160 -4.21 -3.08 14.92
N ALA A 161 -4.33 -3.95 15.92
CA ALA A 161 -4.84 -3.60 17.26
C ALA A 161 -3.86 -2.73 18.04
N GLU A 162 -2.57 -2.84 17.78
CA GLU A 162 -1.52 -1.95 18.27
C GLU A 162 -1.53 -0.57 17.57
N GLY A 163 -2.33 -0.41 16.53
CA GLY A 163 -2.49 0.85 15.81
C GLY A 163 -1.55 1.00 14.62
N TYR A 164 -0.92 -0.08 14.15
CA TYR A 164 -0.02 -0.02 13.00
C TYR A 164 -0.69 -0.56 11.73
N PRO A 165 -0.75 0.24 10.65
CA PRO A 165 -1.22 -0.23 9.34
C PRO A 165 -0.15 -1.12 8.70
N ILE A 166 -0.60 -2.04 7.81
CA ILE A 166 0.26 -3.05 7.20
C ILE A 166 0.30 -2.87 5.69
N ALA A 167 1.45 -2.48 5.15
CA ALA A 167 1.67 -2.50 3.70
C ALA A 167 1.86 -3.96 3.24
N PHE A 168 1.11 -4.37 2.23
CA PHE A 168 1.16 -5.73 1.70
C PHE A 168 0.89 -5.75 0.20
N ALA A 169 1.25 -6.82 -0.47
CA ALA A 169 0.92 -7.07 -1.87
C ALA A 169 0.04 -8.30 -2.02
N LEU A 170 -0.85 -8.24 -2.98
CA LEU A 170 -1.76 -9.32 -3.31
C LEU A 170 -1.85 -9.46 -4.83
N ASN A 171 -1.91 -10.68 -5.32
CA ASN A 171 -2.30 -10.92 -6.70
C ASN A 171 -3.80 -10.64 -6.84
N THR A 172 -4.14 -9.60 -7.60
CA THR A 172 -5.53 -9.19 -7.78
C THR A 172 -6.17 -9.98 -8.90
N PHE A 173 -7.42 -10.34 -8.70
CA PHE A 173 -8.25 -11.05 -9.66
C PHE A 173 -9.36 -10.13 -10.17
N GLN A 174 -10.06 -10.52 -11.21
CA GLN A 174 -11.20 -9.76 -11.75
C GLN A 174 -12.27 -9.42 -10.69
N SER A 175 -12.34 -10.19 -9.60
CA SER A 175 -13.20 -9.90 -8.46
C SER A 175 -12.96 -8.52 -7.83
N PHE A 176 -11.74 -7.96 -7.97
CA PHE A 176 -11.44 -6.59 -7.54
C PHE A 176 -12.22 -5.54 -8.33
N ASP A 177 -12.47 -5.78 -9.62
CA ASP A 177 -13.24 -4.86 -10.47
C ASP A 177 -14.70 -4.71 -10.01
N GLU A 178 -15.20 -5.70 -9.25
CA GLU A 178 -16.55 -5.68 -8.71
C GLU A 178 -16.67 -4.95 -7.37
N ALA A 179 -15.55 -4.58 -6.75
CA ALA A 179 -15.54 -3.99 -5.41
C ALA A 179 -16.44 -2.75 -5.31
N THR A 180 -16.41 -1.86 -6.31
CA THR A 180 -17.26 -0.65 -6.33
C THR A 180 -18.74 -1.00 -6.36
N ARG A 181 -19.15 -1.99 -7.15
CA ARG A 181 -20.54 -2.45 -7.23
C ARG A 181 -21.00 -3.14 -5.94
N ASN A 182 -20.07 -3.76 -5.22
CA ASN A 182 -20.31 -4.51 -3.99
C ASN A 182 -20.03 -3.67 -2.72
N ARG A 183 -20.03 -2.34 -2.81
CA ARG A 183 -19.77 -1.43 -1.67
C ARG A 183 -18.42 -1.75 -0.99
N GLY A 184 -17.38 -1.91 -1.79
CA GLY A 184 -16.04 -2.23 -1.35
C GLY A 184 -15.77 -3.72 -1.07
N ARG A 185 -16.77 -4.60 -1.01
CA ARG A 185 -16.55 -6.03 -0.74
C ARG A 185 -15.95 -6.73 -1.96
N VAL A 186 -14.77 -7.30 -1.77
CA VAL A 186 -14.09 -8.10 -2.78
C VAL A 186 -14.53 -9.55 -2.63
N PRO A 187 -15.17 -10.16 -3.64
CA PRO A 187 -15.53 -11.56 -3.58
C PRO A 187 -14.30 -12.46 -3.56
N LEU A 188 -14.44 -13.66 -3.00
CA LEU A 188 -13.42 -14.69 -3.16
C LEU A 188 -13.24 -15.02 -4.65
N PRO A 189 -11.99 -15.17 -5.12
CA PRO A 189 -11.72 -15.55 -6.49
C PRO A 189 -12.32 -16.92 -6.79
N LYS A 190 -12.93 -17.07 -7.96
CA LYS A 190 -13.45 -18.35 -8.46
C LYS A 190 -12.33 -19.10 -9.17
N ALA A 191 -12.45 -20.43 -9.33
CA ALA A 191 -11.47 -21.22 -10.07
C ALA A 191 -11.19 -20.68 -11.48
N ALA A 192 -12.19 -20.11 -12.16
CA ALA A 192 -12.04 -19.47 -13.46
C ALA A 192 -11.19 -18.19 -13.42
N ASP A 193 -11.12 -17.51 -12.27
CA ASP A 193 -10.34 -16.27 -12.12
C ASP A 193 -8.84 -16.59 -12.08
N HIS A 194 -8.44 -17.75 -11.60
CA HIS A 194 -7.04 -18.20 -11.57
C HIS A 194 -6.46 -18.58 -12.96
N MET A 195 -7.31 -18.68 -13.97
CA MET A 195 -6.95 -19.04 -15.35
C MET A 195 -6.79 -17.82 -16.28
N ARG A 196 -6.93 -16.60 -15.77
CA ARG A 196 -6.95 -15.39 -16.60
C ARG A 196 -5.59 -14.70 -16.63
N GLU A 197 -5.19 -14.27 -17.83
CA GLU A 197 -3.97 -13.48 -18.08
C GLU A 197 -4.04 -12.04 -17.55
N THR A 198 -5.18 -11.61 -17.00
CA THR A 198 -5.41 -10.24 -16.51
C THR A 198 -5.12 -10.07 -15.02
N HIS A 199 -4.31 -10.94 -14.46
CA HIS A 199 -3.91 -10.87 -13.06
C HIS A 199 -2.65 -10.00 -12.92
N GLY A 200 -2.61 -9.19 -11.87
CA GLY A 200 -1.46 -8.36 -11.57
C GLY A 200 -1.24 -8.25 -10.07
N TRP A 201 0.01 -8.22 -9.68
CA TRP A 201 0.40 -7.91 -8.32
C TRP A 201 0.14 -6.44 -8.02
N HIS A 202 -0.49 -6.19 -6.88
CA HIS A 202 -0.85 -4.85 -6.45
C HIS A 202 -0.55 -4.67 -4.96
N ALA A 203 0.11 -3.57 -4.63
CA ALA A 203 0.40 -3.20 -3.25
C ALA A 203 -0.72 -2.30 -2.70
N MET A 204 -1.11 -2.56 -1.45
CA MET A 204 -2.17 -1.86 -0.74
C MET A 204 -1.81 -1.72 0.73
N LEU A 205 -2.63 -0.98 1.50
CA LEU A 205 -2.44 -0.76 2.91
C LEU A 205 -3.62 -1.34 3.71
N CYS A 206 -3.36 -2.36 4.54
CA CYS A 206 -4.33 -2.88 5.48
C CYS A 206 -4.45 -1.94 6.68
N VAL A 207 -5.67 -1.47 6.97
CA VAL A 207 -5.95 -0.43 7.96
C VAL A 207 -6.99 -0.85 8.99
N GLY A 208 -7.28 -2.13 9.08
CA GLY A 208 -8.20 -2.66 10.07
C GLY A 208 -8.76 -4.03 9.72
N TYR A 209 -9.63 -4.51 10.59
CA TYR A 209 -10.30 -5.79 10.41
C TYR A 209 -11.67 -5.83 11.11
N SER A 210 -12.49 -6.82 10.73
CA SER A 210 -13.76 -7.16 11.37
C SER A 210 -13.87 -8.68 11.48
N ASP A 211 -13.83 -9.20 12.71
CA ASP A 211 -14.01 -10.63 12.96
C ASP A 211 -15.42 -11.11 12.64
N LYS A 212 -16.41 -10.25 12.86
CA LYS A 212 -17.82 -10.53 12.48
C LYS A 212 -17.96 -10.79 10.99
N ASP A 213 -17.26 -10.00 10.16
CA ASP A 213 -17.34 -10.10 8.71
C ASP A 213 -16.26 -11.03 8.13
N GLN A 214 -15.25 -11.43 8.91
CA GLN A 214 -14.06 -12.19 8.50
C GLN A 214 -13.30 -11.48 7.39
N MET A 215 -13.14 -10.15 7.48
CA MET A 215 -12.55 -9.30 6.46
C MET A 215 -11.54 -8.33 7.04
N PHE A 216 -10.48 -8.07 6.27
CA PHE A 216 -9.61 -6.91 6.44
C PHE A 216 -10.20 -5.68 5.78
N ILE A 217 -9.97 -4.52 6.39
CA ILE A 217 -10.26 -3.20 5.83
C ILE A 217 -8.99 -2.72 5.14
N VAL A 218 -9.05 -2.47 3.84
CA VAL A 218 -7.87 -2.17 3.02
C VAL A 218 -8.05 -0.84 2.30
N ARG A 219 -7.07 0.06 2.45
CA ARG A 219 -6.94 1.28 1.66
C ARG A 219 -6.29 0.91 0.32
N ASN A 220 -6.96 1.27 -0.76
CA ASN A 220 -6.44 1.18 -2.12
C ASN A 220 -5.88 2.55 -2.56
N SER A 221 -5.33 2.62 -3.76
CA SER A 221 -4.75 3.80 -4.40
C SER A 221 -5.39 4.12 -5.75
N TRP A 222 -6.69 3.86 -5.90
CA TRP A 222 -7.44 4.07 -7.15
C TRP A 222 -8.50 5.18 -7.03
N GLY A 223 -8.26 6.13 -6.12
CA GLY A 223 -9.14 7.26 -5.89
C GLY A 223 -10.36 6.94 -5.03
N SER A 224 -11.02 7.99 -4.55
CA SER A 224 -12.18 7.89 -3.65
C SER A 224 -13.45 7.35 -4.32
N GLU A 225 -13.51 7.37 -5.65
CA GLU A 225 -14.67 6.85 -6.40
C GLU A 225 -14.65 5.32 -6.54
N TRP A 226 -13.52 4.69 -6.24
CA TRP A 226 -13.40 3.24 -6.26
C TRP A 226 -13.79 2.62 -4.92
N GLY A 227 -14.41 1.45 -4.95
CA GLY A 227 -14.76 0.68 -3.76
C GLY A 227 -15.75 1.38 -2.83
N ASP A 228 -15.45 1.40 -1.55
CA ASP A 228 -16.14 2.21 -0.53
C ASP A 228 -15.26 3.42 -0.18
N ARG A 229 -15.37 4.48 -0.96
CA ARG A 229 -14.57 5.71 -0.81
C ARG A 229 -13.06 5.46 -0.82
N GLY A 230 -12.59 4.64 -1.77
CA GLY A 230 -11.19 4.26 -1.94
C GLY A 230 -10.75 3.08 -1.09
N TYR A 231 -11.66 2.50 -0.30
CA TYR A 231 -11.38 1.31 0.53
C TYR A 231 -12.07 0.07 -0.03
N CYS A 232 -11.52 -1.09 0.31
CA CYS A 232 -12.17 -2.37 0.08
C CYS A 232 -12.09 -3.28 1.31
N TYR A 233 -12.90 -4.34 1.27
CA TYR A 233 -13.00 -5.34 2.31
C TYR A 233 -12.62 -6.68 1.71
N ILE A 234 -11.47 -7.20 2.12
CA ILE A 234 -10.86 -8.43 1.57
C ILE A 234 -11.01 -9.55 2.59
N PRO A 235 -11.57 -10.70 2.22
CA PRO A 235 -11.67 -11.84 3.11
C PRO A 235 -10.31 -12.26 3.68
N TYR A 236 -10.24 -12.62 4.96
CA TYR A 236 -9.01 -13.07 5.63
C TYR A 236 -8.27 -14.13 4.81
N ARG A 237 -9.01 -15.11 4.26
CA ARG A 237 -8.45 -16.18 3.44
C ARG A 237 -7.67 -15.68 2.23
N THR A 238 -8.15 -14.60 1.60
CA THR A 238 -7.49 -14.06 0.39
C THR A 238 -6.15 -13.42 0.72
N CYS A 239 -6.05 -12.67 1.82
CA CYS A 239 -4.81 -12.00 2.21
C CYS A 239 -3.74 -12.95 2.77
N LEU A 240 -4.17 -14.09 3.32
CA LEU A 240 -3.30 -15.00 4.05
C LEU A 240 -2.94 -16.26 3.26
N GLN A 241 -3.47 -16.45 2.07
CA GLN A 241 -3.03 -17.49 1.17
C GLN A 241 -1.74 -17.02 0.50
N SER A 242 -0.62 -17.67 0.88
CA SER A 242 0.62 -17.61 0.10
C SER A 242 0.33 -18.29 -1.25
N PHE A 243 0.37 -17.54 -2.32
CA PHE A 243 0.29 -18.08 -3.67
C PHE A 243 1.69 -18.39 -4.18
#